data_606d4e2b520b097d5bf399c28a28b71f
#
_entry.id   606d4e2b520b097d5bf399c28a28b71f
#
_cell.length_a   1.000
_cell.length_b   1.000
_cell.length_c   1.000
_cell.angle_alpha   90.00
_cell.angle_beta   90.00
_cell.angle_gamma   90.00
#
_symmetry.space_group_name_H-M   'P 1'
#
loop_
_entity.id
_entity.type
_entity.pdbx_description
1 polymer ?
#
loop_
_entity_poly.entity_id
_entity_poly.type
_entity_poly.pdbx_seq_one_letter_code
_entity_poly.pdbx_strand_id
1 'polypeptide(L)'
;MSHGHIKPLPPSLREWAERVVGPLSAVQDASHPRASSRVWDVTDSRGLRFFIKQSASASFYERETFGYQSAVPALGFGRAPRLVETDARQLALLLTAVPGTPVSRLTLPGPAHRSAHRQFGALLRRLHGTDKMPGAGRREARAALERLADDAETHLARATDLMSESRRALVRRAAGHVRKLTDLLAPAHIHGDAQERNALWTGQALPEQRTPGQRPLEQRTSGQQASGRQAPRPASGQLPSGQLAVIDFERSRYAPAVQDFVRLACGPWQDRGDLRAAFFHGYGRPLTDAERQALPCLAALDAASCLAYGPDHGEHDVTARGLRTLARLENSAWGTFV
;
A
#
# COMPACT_ATOMS: atom_id res chain seq x y z
N MET A 1 -27.00 -4.44 -6.67
CA MET A 1 -25.77 -5.18 -7.07
C MET A 1 -25.31 -4.59 -8.39
N SER A 2 -24.34 -3.68 -8.36
CA SER A 2 -23.81 -3.06 -9.58
C SER A 2 -22.87 -4.09 -10.21
N HIS A 3 -23.26 -4.64 -11.35
CA HIS A 3 -22.36 -5.45 -12.17
C HIS A 3 -21.23 -4.54 -12.65
N GLY A 4 -20.07 -4.62 -12.01
CA GLY A 4 -18.87 -3.96 -12.51
C GLY A 4 -18.63 -4.43 -13.95
N HIS A 5 -18.67 -3.53 -14.91
CA HIS A 5 -18.34 -3.83 -16.29
C HIS A 5 -16.89 -4.35 -16.33
N ILE A 6 -16.73 -5.64 -16.62
CA ILE A 6 -15.44 -6.25 -16.94
C ILE A 6 -14.89 -5.48 -18.16
N LYS A 7 -13.77 -4.78 -17.98
CA LYS A 7 -13.15 -3.99 -19.04
C LYS A 7 -12.24 -4.92 -19.86
N PRO A 8 -12.55 -5.18 -21.14
CA PRO A 8 -11.67 -6.00 -21.97
C PRO A 8 -10.30 -5.33 -22.14
N LEU A 9 -9.26 -6.15 -22.29
CA LEU A 9 -7.93 -5.65 -22.65
C LEU A 9 -7.99 -5.02 -24.05
N PRO A 10 -7.61 -3.74 -24.20
CA PRO A 10 -7.59 -3.08 -25.50
C PRO A 10 -6.72 -3.83 -26.51
N PRO A 11 -7.14 -3.95 -27.79
CA PRO A 11 -6.38 -4.68 -28.81
C PRO A 11 -4.91 -4.24 -28.94
N SER A 12 -4.68 -2.91 -28.92
CA SER A 12 -3.33 -2.35 -28.99
C SER A 12 -2.42 -2.74 -27.83
N LEU A 13 -2.98 -2.84 -26.60
CA LEU A 13 -2.24 -3.32 -25.43
C LEU A 13 -1.99 -4.83 -25.50
N ARG A 14 -2.94 -5.60 -26.02
CA ARG A 14 -2.77 -7.03 -26.27
C ARG A 14 -1.63 -7.27 -27.25
N GLU A 15 -1.67 -6.66 -28.42
CA GLU A 15 -0.64 -6.76 -29.44
C GLU A 15 0.75 -6.37 -28.93
N TRP A 16 0.83 -5.29 -28.16
CA TRP A 16 2.06 -4.88 -27.51
C TRP A 16 2.58 -5.94 -26.54
N ALA A 17 1.76 -6.44 -25.64
CA ALA A 17 2.16 -7.45 -24.66
C ALA A 17 2.57 -8.76 -25.33
N GLU A 18 1.81 -9.21 -26.36
CA GLU A 18 2.13 -10.44 -27.12
C GLU A 18 3.46 -10.34 -27.91
N ARG A 19 3.85 -9.16 -28.36
CA ARG A 19 5.21 -8.97 -28.94
C ARG A 19 6.32 -9.16 -27.92
N VAL A 20 6.05 -8.90 -26.62
CA VAL A 20 7.06 -8.97 -25.56
C VAL A 20 7.13 -10.35 -24.91
N VAL A 21 5.99 -10.95 -24.56
CA VAL A 21 5.92 -12.19 -23.78
C VAL A 21 5.42 -13.39 -24.58
N GLY A 22 5.01 -13.19 -25.83
CA GLY A 22 4.39 -14.20 -26.68
C GLY A 22 2.86 -14.22 -26.54
N PRO A 23 2.17 -15.15 -27.25
CA PRO A 23 0.72 -15.22 -27.26
C PRO A 23 0.11 -15.33 -25.86
N LEU A 24 -0.97 -14.58 -25.60
CA LEU A 24 -1.69 -14.63 -24.34
C LEU A 24 -2.77 -15.71 -24.35
N SER A 25 -2.68 -16.69 -23.46
CA SER A 25 -3.64 -17.78 -23.28
C SER A 25 -4.82 -17.40 -22.38
N ALA A 26 -4.64 -16.46 -21.45
CA ALA A 26 -5.70 -15.96 -20.57
C ALA A 26 -5.54 -14.48 -20.30
N VAL A 27 -6.69 -13.78 -20.12
CA VAL A 27 -6.75 -12.36 -19.76
C VAL A 27 -7.93 -12.15 -18.80
N GLN A 28 -7.68 -11.53 -17.66
CA GLN A 28 -8.70 -11.20 -16.67
C GLN A 28 -8.56 -9.75 -16.23
N ASP A 29 -9.66 -9.01 -16.14
CA ASP A 29 -9.68 -7.68 -15.53
C ASP A 29 -9.38 -7.80 -14.01
N ALA A 30 -8.30 -7.17 -13.58
CA ALA A 30 -7.85 -7.12 -12.19
C ALA A 30 -7.89 -5.68 -11.65
N SER A 31 -8.57 -4.77 -12.36
CA SER A 31 -8.70 -3.37 -11.96
C SER A 31 -9.45 -3.25 -10.64
N HIS A 32 -8.98 -2.37 -9.77
CA HIS A 32 -9.77 -1.99 -8.61
C HIS A 32 -11.00 -1.21 -9.08
N PRO A 33 -12.22 -1.51 -8.60
CA PRO A 33 -13.46 -0.90 -9.10
C PRO A 33 -13.48 0.63 -9.12
N ARG A 34 -12.70 1.23 -8.24
CA ARG A 34 -12.64 2.70 -8.02
C ARG A 34 -11.32 3.32 -8.46
N ALA A 35 -10.38 2.52 -8.99
CA ALA A 35 -9.10 3.06 -9.45
C ALA A 35 -9.24 3.69 -10.83
N SER A 36 -8.53 4.80 -11.02
CA SER A 36 -8.37 5.43 -12.33
C SER A 36 -7.44 4.62 -13.25
N SER A 37 -6.46 3.91 -12.68
CA SER A 37 -5.58 2.98 -13.40
C SER A 37 -6.33 1.69 -13.75
N ARG A 38 -6.02 1.11 -14.91
CA ARG A 38 -6.56 -0.18 -15.35
C ARG A 38 -5.49 -1.26 -15.22
N VAL A 39 -5.89 -2.44 -14.77
CA VAL A 39 -4.97 -3.56 -14.56
C VAL A 39 -5.57 -4.83 -15.12
N TRP A 40 -4.81 -5.56 -15.92
CA TRP A 40 -5.19 -6.87 -16.40
C TRP A 40 -4.16 -7.91 -15.93
N ASP A 41 -4.67 -9.03 -15.41
CA ASP A 41 -3.92 -10.24 -15.12
C ASP A 41 -3.88 -11.07 -16.40
N VAL A 42 -2.70 -11.34 -16.91
CA VAL A 42 -2.53 -12.05 -18.19
C VAL A 42 -1.59 -13.24 -18.00
N THR A 43 -1.86 -14.32 -18.74
CA THR A 43 -1.02 -15.52 -18.76
C THR A 43 -0.57 -15.77 -20.18
N ASP A 44 0.73 -16.01 -20.38
CA ASP A 44 1.26 -16.38 -21.69
C ASP A 44 1.00 -17.87 -22.04
N SER A 45 1.33 -18.29 -23.25
CA SER A 45 1.14 -19.67 -23.71
C SER A 45 2.00 -20.70 -22.97
N ARG A 46 3.00 -20.27 -22.18
CA ARG A 46 3.86 -21.12 -21.34
C ARG A 46 3.34 -21.22 -19.90
N GLY A 47 2.23 -20.53 -19.56
CA GLY A 47 1.66 -20.49 -18.22
C GLY A 47 2.31 -19.46 -17.28
N LEU A 48 3.16 -18.57 -17.79
CA LEU A 48 3.74 -17.50 -16.97
C LEU A 48 2.75 -16.34 -16.84
N ARG A 49 2.60 -15.86 -15.60
CA ARG A 49 1.66 -14.78 -15.26
C ARG A 49 2.33 -13.42 -15.25
N PHE A 50 1.63 -12.43 -15.81
CA PHE A 50 2.05 -11.02 -15.83
C PHE A 50 0.86 -10.11 -15.51
N PHE A 51 1.15 -8.83 -15.26
CA PHE A 51 0.15 -7.79 -15.15
C PHE A 51 0.43 -6.70 -16.17
N ILE A 52 -0.59 -6.33 -16.94
CA ILE A 52 -0.58 -5.12 -17.75
C ILE A 52 -1.26 -4.04 -16.94
N LYS A 53 -0.55 -2.95 -16.63
CA LYS A 53 -1.12 -1.78 -15.93
C LYS A 53 -1.09 -0.59 -16.88
N GLN A 54 -2.26 0.03 -17.09
CA GLN A 54 -2.40 1.28 -17.81
C GLN A 54 -2.64 2.40 -16.80
N SER A 55 -1.72 3.36 -16.74
CA SER A 55 -1.78 4.48 -15.80
C SER A 55 -2.82 5.51 -16.24
N ALA A 56 -3.42 6.20 -15.27
CA ALA A 56 -4.43 7.23 -15.52
C ALA A 56 -3.87 8.53 -16.11
N SER A 57 -2.57 8.78 -15.93
CA SER A 57 -1.90 9.98 -16.44
C SER A 57 -0.42 9.72 -16.69
N ALA A 58 0.19 10.58 -17.52
CA ALA A 58 1.63 10.55 -17.76
C ALA A 58 2.45 10.65 -16.46
N SER A 59 2.01 11.51 -15.53
CA SER A 59 2.69 11.70 -14.24
C SER A 59 2.70 10.44 -13.38
N PHE A 60 1.62 9.66 -13.33
CA PHE A 60 1.60 8.37 -12.62
C PHE A 60 2.47 7.33 -13.35
N TYR A 61 2.38 7.27 -14.67
CA TYR A 61 3.20 6.38 -15.50
C TYR A 61 4.69 6.64 -15.29
N GLU A 62 5.13 7.88 -15.35
CA GLU A 62 6.54 8.26 -15.17
C GLU A 62 7.06 7.91 -13.77
N ARG A 63 6.28 8.20 -12.72
CA ARG A 63 6.65 7.87 -11.34
C ARG A 63 6.75 6.36 -11.13
N GLU A 64 5.78 5.61 -11.61
CA GLU A 64 5.75 4.17 -11.44
C GLU A 64 6.88 3.51 -12.23
N THR A 65 7.10 3.92 -13.48
CA THR A 65 8.23 3.47 -14.31
C THR A 65 9.57 3.75 -13.62
N PHE A 66 9.76 4.98 -13.15
CA PHE A 66 10.96 5.35 -12.42
C PHE A 66 11.15 4.53 -11.15
N GLY A 67 10.09 4.30 -10.38
CA GLY A 67 10.10 3.46 -9.18
C GLY A 67 10.56 2.03 -9.48
N TYR A 68 10.00 1.41 -10.51
CA TYR A 68 10.39 0.06 -10.94
C TYR A 68 11.83 -0.03 -11.44
N GLN A 69 12.30 0.98 -12.16
CA GLN A 69 13.66 1.01 -12.69
C GLN A 69 14.72 1.30 -11.64
N SER A 70 14.44 2.24 -10.72
CA SER A 70 15.45 2.82 -9.84
C SER A 70 15.45 2.25 -8.41
N ALA A 71 14.30 1.90 -7.86
CA ALA A 71 14.17 1.57 -6.44
C ALA A 71 13.77 0.10 -6.20
N VAL A 72 12.84 -0.44 -6.98
CA VAL A 72 12.35 -1.81 -6.82
C VAL A 72 13.46 -2.87 -6.89
N PRO A 73 14.52 -2.74 -7.72
CA PRO A 73 15.63 -3.71 -7.72
C PRO A 73 16.29 -3.92 -6.37
N ALA A 74 16.32 -2.90 -5.50
CA ALA A 74 16.89 -3.00 -4.14
C ALA A 74 16.08 -3.91 -3.20
N LEU A 75 14.80 -4.17 -3.51
CA LEU A 75 13.94 -5.05 -2.70
C LEU A 75 14.35 -6.52 -2.79
N GLY A 76 14.97 -6.92 -3.90
CA GLY A 76 15.41 -8.29 -4.14
C GLY A 76 14.35 -9.15 -4.86
N PHE A 77 14.79 -10.35 -5.26
CA PHE A 77 13.97 -11.27 -6.05
C PHE A 77 12.71 -11.71 -5.31
N GLY A 78 11.56 -11.69 -6.00
CA GLY A 78 10.27 -12.12 -5.46
C GLY A 78 9.67 -11.20 -4.39
N ARG A 79 10.26 -10.01 -4.16
CA ARG A 79 9.78 -9.05 -3.15
C ARG A 79 8.95 -7.91 -3.72
N ALA A 80 8.94 -7.76 -5.03
CA ALA A 80 8.07 -6.88 -5.79
C ALA A 80 7.96 -7.41 -7.24
N PRO A 81 6.95 -6.99 -8.02
CA PRO A 81 6.92 -7.21 -9.46
C PRO A 81 8.17 -6.62 -10.11
N ARG A 82 8.64 -7.25 -11.18
CA ARG A 82 9.70 -6.67 -12.02
C ARG A 82 9.09 -6.06 -13.26
N LEU A 83 9.59 -4.90 -13.64
CA LEU A 83 9.27 -4.29 -14.92
C LEU A 83 9.85 -5.15 -16.04
N VAL A 84 8.98 -5.57 -16.94
CA VAL A 84 9.36 -6.34 -18.14
C VAL A 84 9.53 -5.39 -19.31
N GLU A 85 8.55 -4.53 -19.54
CA GLU A 85 8.53 -3.57 -20.66
C GLU A 85 7.59 -2.40 -20.34
N THR A 86 7.75 -1.29 -21.08
CA THR A 86 6.89 -0.09 -20.98
C THR A 86 6.47 0.39 -22.36
N ASP A 87 5.27 0.98 -22.42
CA ASP A 87 4.79 1.71 -23.60
C ASP A 87 4.33 3.11 -23.17
N ALA A 88 5.17 4.11 -23.45
CA ALA A 88 4.88 5.51 -23.08
C ALA A 88 3.70 6.10 -23.86
N ARG A 89 3.40 5.62 -25.08
CA ARG A 89 2.27 6.10 -25.89
C ARG A 89 0.95 5.66 -25.28
N GLN A 90 0.92 4.46 -24.74
CA GLN A 90 -0.27 3.89 -24.10
C GLN A 90 -0.27 4.07 -22.57
N LEU A 91 0.77 4.69 -21.99
CA LEU A 91 1.01 4.83 -20.55
C LEU A 91 0.95 3.48 -19.83
N ALA A 92 1.52 2.44 -20.43
CA ALA A 92 1.38 1.06 -19.99
C ALA A 92 2.70 0.47 -19.48
N LEU A 93 2.58 -0.37 -18.44
CA LEU A 93 3.66 -1.17 -17.89
C LEU A 93 3.28 -2.66 -17.98
N LEU A 94 4.23 -3.50 -18.36
CA LEU A 94 4.15 -4.95 -18.28
C LEU A 94 5.02 -5.41 -17.10
N LEU A 95 4.40 -6.07 -16.13
CA LEU A 95 5.00 -6.43 -14.85
C LEU A 95 4.94 -7.95 -14.65
N THR A 96 5.96 -8.54 -14.04
CA THR A 96 5.88 -9.95 -13.60
C THR A 96 4.89 -10.07 -12.46
N ALA A 97 4.16 -11.20 -12.37
CA ALA A 97 3.38 -11.51 -11.19
C ALA A 97 4.28 -11.86 -9.99
N VAL A 98 3.85 -11.47 -8.80
CA VAL A 98 4.39 -11.96 -7.52
C VAL A 98 3.29 -12.71 -6.77
N PRO A 99 3.61 -13.82 -6.09
CA PRO A 99 2.61 -14.61 -5.37
C PRO A 99 2.17 -13.93 -4.09
N GLY A 100 0.99 -14.27 -3.62
CA GLY A 100 0.46 -13.86 -2.33
C GLY A 100 -0.92 -13.21 -2.40
N THR A 101 -1.50 -13.03 -1.22
CA THR A 101 -2.77 -12.32 -1.01
C THR A 101 -2.52 -11.05 -0.22
N PRO A 102 -3.17 -9.91 -0.54
CA PRO A 102 -3.05 -8.70 0.25
C PRO A 102 -3.29 -8.96 1.75
N VAL A 103 -2.37 -8.51 2.61
CA VAL A 103 -2.46 -8.69 4.07
C VAL A 103 -3.80 -8.18 4.59
N SER A 104 -4.31 -7.07 4.04
CA SER A 104 -5.61 -6.49 4.40
C SER A 104 -6.82 -7.40 4.13
N ARG A 105 -6.66 -8.46 3.32
CA ARG A 105 -7.71 -9.46 3.01
C ARG A 105 -7.55 -10.76 3.79
N LEU A 106 -6.55 -10.84 4.67
CA LEU A 106 -6.22 -12.04 5.40
C LEU A 106 -6.50 -11.87 6.89
N THR A 107 -7.09 -12.89 7.51
CA THR A 107 -7.08 -13.03 8.96
C THR A 107 -5.82 -13.81 9.35
N LEU A 108 -4.75 -13.08 9.69
CA LEU A 108 -3.47 -13.69 10.06
C LEU A 108 -3.41 -14.01 11.54
N PRO A 109 -2.85 -15.19 11.93
CA PRO A 109 -2.43 -15.44 13.32
C PRO A 109 -1.45 -14.35 13.78
N GLY A 110 -1.47 -13.99 15.06
CA GLY A 110 -0.61 -12.94 15.62
C GLY A 110 0.87 -13.05 15.23
N PRO A 111 1.51 -14.23 15.33
CA PRO A 111 2.90 -14.41 14.91
C PRO A 111 3.13 -14.18 13.41
N ALA A 112 2.20 -14.62 12.54
CA ALA A 112 2.28 -14.42 11.09
C ALA A 112 2.10 -12.95 10.74
N HIS A 113 1.15 -12.25 11.38
CA HIS A 113 0.93 -10.83 11.18
C HIS A 113 2.16 -10.00 11.60
N ARG A 114 2.76 -10.30 12.77
CA ARG A 114 4.03 -9.68 13.18
C ARG A 114 5.17 -9.98 12.20
N SER A 115 5.25 -11.22 11.68
CA SER A 115 6.26 -11.57 10.67
C SER A 115 6.07 -10.78 9.37
N ALA A 116 4.83 -10.60 8.90
CA ALA A 116 4.50 -9.77 7.75
C ALA A 116 4.96 -8.31 7.97
N HIS A 117 4.60 -7.71 9.11
CA HIS A 117 5.02 -6.34 9.44
C HIS A 117 6.55 -6.20 9.59
N ARG A 118 7.23 -7.19 10.18
CA ARG A 118 8.69 -7.19 10.25
C ARG A 118 9.32 -7.20 8.84
N GLN A 119 8.81 -8.05 7.95
CA GLN A 119 9.30 -8.09 6.57
C GLN A 119 8.97 -6.81 5.82
N PHE A 120 7.80 -6.21 6.07
CA PHE A 120 7.43 -4.92 5.47
C PHE A 120 8.41 -3.81 5.88
N GLY A 121 8.74 -3.72 7.16
CA GLY A 121 9.77 -2.79 7.64
C GLY A 121 11.12 -3.01 6.95
N ALA A 122 11.56 -4.27 6.82
CA ALA A 122 12.81 -4.59 6.15
C ALA A 122 12.81 -4.20 4.65
N LEU A 123 11.67 -4.38 3.95
CA LEU A 123 11.54 -3.97 2.55
C LEU A 123 11.55 -2.46 2.40
N LEU A 124 10.80 -1.72 3.23
CA LEU A 124 10.83 -0.26 3.19
C LEU A 124 12.21 0.29 3.57
N ARG A 125 12.94 -0.37 4.50
CA ARG A 125 14.33 0.02 4.80
C ARG A 125 15.24 -0.08 3.58
N ARG A 126 15.10 -1.13 2.77
CA ARG A 126 15.85 -1.30 1.52
C ARG A 126 15.46 -0.23 0.50
N LEU A 127 14.16 0.03 0.34
CA LEU A 127 13.65 1.05 -0.56
C LEU A 127 14.17 2.44 -0.18
N HIS A 128 14.10 2.80 1.11
CA HIS A 128 14.56 4.09 1.64
C HIS A 128 16.07 4.24 1.65
N GLY A 129 16.80 3.12 1.68
CA GLY A 129 18.26 3.09 1.70
C GLY A 129 18.90 2.93 0.32
N THR A 130 18.16 3.11 -0.77
CA THR A 130 18.73 3.11 -2.11
C THR A 130 19.76 4.22 -2.20
N ASP A 131 21.03 3.78 -2.27
CA ASP A 131 22.19 4.65 -2.12
C ASP A 131 22.30 5.70 -3.22
N LYS A 132 22.83 6.86 -2.86
CA LYS A 132 23.11 8.00 -3.73
C LYS A 132 21.87 8.72 -4.27
N MET A 133 21.06 9.22 -3.34
CA MET A 133 20.03 10.18 -3.73
C MET A 133 20.69 11.38 -4.44
N PRO A 134 20.33 11.64 -5.72
CA PRO A 134 20.85 12.81 -6.43
C PRO A 134 20.38 14.09 -5.76
N GLY A 135 21.12 15.19 -5.97
CA GLY A 135 20.71 16.48 -5.43
C GLY A 135 19.31 16.92 -5.87
N ALA A 136 18.87 16.51 -7.07
CA ALA A 136 17.51 16.69 -7.54
C ALA A 136 16.48 15.94 -6.66
N GLY A 137 16.76 14.70 -6.26
CA GLY A 137 15.88 13.92 -5.37
C GLY A 137 15.72 14.57 -3.99
N ARG A 138 16.79 15.16 -3.44
CA ARG A 138 16.69 15.92 -2.17
C ARG A 138 15.80 17.14 -2.30
N ARG A 139 15.93 17.90 -3.42
CA ARG A 139 15.03 19.03 -3.69
C ARG A 139 13.60 18.60 -3.88
N GLU A 140 13.36 17.50 -4.58
CA GLU A 140 12.02 16.93 -4.75
C GLU A 140 11.41 16.50 -3.42
N ALA A 141 12.18 15.83 -2.54
CA ALA A 141 11.70 15.41 -1.23
C ALA A 141 11.30 16.60 -0.36
N ARG A 142 12.08 17.68 -0.40
CA ARG A 142 11.73 18.95 0.27
C ARG A 142 10.44 19.53 -0.29
N ALA A 143 10.37 19.71 -1.60
CA ALA A 143 9.19 20.25 -2.27
C ALA A 143 7.94 19.39 -2.07
N ALA A 144 8.08 18.08 -1.87
CA ALA A 144 6.96 17.19 -1.56
C ALA A 144 6.31 17.52 -0.20
N LEU A 145 7.12 17.86 0.83
CA LEU A 145 6.59 18.29 2.13
C LEU A 145 5.95 19.68 2.06
N GLU A 146 6.58 20.60 1.34
CA GLU A 146 6.06 21.96 1.14
C GLU A 146 4.68 21.89 0.48
N ARG A 147 4.54 21.11 -0.62
CA ARG A 147 3.24 20.88 -1.28
C ARG A 147 2.18 20.28 -0.34
N LEU A 148 2.54 19.27 0.47
CA LEU A 148 1.59 18.71 1.44
C LEU A 148 1.05 19.75 2.43
N ALA A 149 1.91 20.67 2.86
CA ALA A 149 1.53 21.73 3.76
C ALA A 149 0.72 22.85 3.05
N ASP A 150 1.03 23.11 1.78
CA ASP A 150 0.30 24.11 0.96
C ASP A 150 -1.09 23.61 0.56
N ASP A 151 -1.23 22.31 0.26
CA ASP A 151 -2.51 21.68 -0.10
C ASP A 151 -3.50 21.64 1.09
N ALA A 152 -3.04 21.89 2.33
CA ALA A 152 -3.88 21.81 3.52
C ALA A 152 -5.11 22.73 3.45
N GLU A 153 -4.97 23.99 3.04
CA GLU A 153 -6.10 24.92 2.96
C GLU A 153 -7.09 24.50 1.87
N THR A 154 -6.61 23.98 0.74
CA THR A 154 -7.46 23.42 -0.32
C THR A 154 -8.28 22.22 0.20
N HIS A 155 -7.65 21.32 0.94
CA HIS A 155 -8.34 20.19 1.55
C HIS A 155 -9.35 20.64 2.61
N LEU A 156 -8.99 21.63 3.45
CA LEU A 156 -9.90 22.18 4.45
C LEU A 156 -11.12 22.86 3.82
N ALA A 157 -10.95 23.58 2.72
CA ALA A 157 -12.05 24.20 1.99
C ALA A 157 -13.03 23.17 1.41
N ARG A 158 -12.50 22.05 0.87
CA ARG A 158 -13.32 20.96 0.30
C ARG A 158 -14.02 20.11 1.35
N ALA A 159 -13.44 20.00 2.56
CA ALA A 159 -13.95 19.18 3.64
C ALA A 159 -14.73 19.98 4.72
N THR A 160 -15.23 21.16 4.36
CA THR A 160 -15.84 22.12 5.31
C THR A 160 -16.93 21.50 6.19
N ASP A 161 -17.84 20.73 5.60
CA ASP A 161 -18.98 20.13 6.29
C ASP A 161 -18.62 18.92 7.16
N LEU A 162 -17.40 18.41 7.05
CA LEU A 162 -16.91 17.23 7.77
C LEU A 162 -15.96 17.56 8.92
N MET A 163 -15.60 18.83 9.11
CA MET A 163 -14.61 19.24 10.10
C MET A 163 -15.11 20.35 11.02
N SER A 164 -14.99 20.13 12.33
CA SER A 164 -15.11 21.18 13.33
C SER A 164 -13.98 22.20 13.20
N GLU A 165 -14.18 23.41 13.76
CA GLU A 165 -13.11 24.43 13.75
C GLU A 165 -11.87 23.96 14.52
N SER A 166 -12.02 23.17 15.60
CA SER A 166 -10.90 22.58 16.33
C SER A 166 -10.03 21.67 15.42
N ARG A 167 -10.65 20.83 14.58
CA ARG A 167 -9.96 19.97 13.61
C ARG A 167 -9.29 20.76 12.52
N ARG A 168 -9.93 21.80 12.02
CA ARG A 168 -9.35 22.73 11.03
C ARG A 168 -8.11 23.42 11.60
N ALA A 169 -8.20 23.94 12.81
CA ALA A 169 -7.06 24.54 13.52
C ALA A 169 -5.93 23.53 13.75
N LEU A 170 -6.25 22.26 14.08
CA LEU A 170 -5.28 21.18 14.23
C LEU A 170 -4.53 20.94 12.92
N VAL A 171 -5.22 20.84 11.78
CA VAL A 171 -4.60 20.62 10.45
C VAL A 171 -3.71 21.81 10.07
N ARG A 172 -4.13 23.06 10.33
CA ARG A 172 -3.31 24.26 10.09
C ARG A 172 -2.02 24.26 10.93
N ARG A 173 -2.14 23.92 12.22
CA ARG A 173 -0.96 23.75 13.08
C ARG A 173 -0.03 22.67 12.58
N ALA A 174 -0.57 21.53 12.12
CA ALA A 174 0.19 20.42 11.53
C ALA A 174 0.97 20.88 10.29
N ALA A 175 0.32 21.59 9.37
CA ALA A 175 0.97 22.15 8.17
C ALA A 175 2.12 23.11 8.54
N GLY A 176 1.89 24.02 9.49
CA GLY A 176 2.94 24.93 9.97
C GLY A 176 4.11 24.23 10.65
N HIS A 177 3.84 23.10 11.35
CA HIS A 177 4.88 22.33 12.02
C HIS A 177 5.72 21.50 11.04
N VAL A 178 5.08 20.86 10.05
CA VAL A 178 5.77 20.10 8.99
C VAL A 178 6.79 20.97 8.25
N ARG A 179 6.46 22.23 7.94
CA ARG A 179 7.40 23.16 7.29
C ARG A 179 8.67 23.38 8.11
N LYS A 180 8.57 23.43 9.45
CA LYS A 180 9.72 23.59 10.34
C LYS A 180 10.61 22.36 10.42
N LEU A 181 10.07 21.18 10.12
CA LEU A 181 10.78 19.91 10.17
C LEU A 181 11.43 19.52 8.83
N THR A 182 11.18 20.27 7.76
CA THR A 182 11.57 19.90 6.39
C THR A 182 13.05 19.56 6.25
N ASP A 183 13.93 20.33 6.87
CA ASP A 183 15.39 20.13 6.79
C ASP A 183 15.93 19.05 7.77
N LEU A 184 15.08 18.61 8.73
CA LEU A 184 15.43 17.60 9.74
C LEU A 184 15.02 16.19 9.34
N LEU A 185 14.16 16.05 8.32
CA LEU A 185 13.65 14.78 7.87
C LEU A 185 14.51 14.19 6.75
N ALA A 186 14.95 12.95 6.96
CA ALA A 186 15.78 12.25 6.00
C ALA A 186 15.00 11.98 4.71
N PRO A 187 15.45 12.49 3.55
CA PRO A 187 14.85 12.20 2.26
C PRO A 187 15.14 10.75 1.85
N ALA A 188 14.18 10.13 1.16
CA ALA A 188 14.28 8.77 0.68
C ALA A 188 13.50 8.61 -0.64
N HIS A 189 13.74 7.52 -1.35
CA HIS A 189 12.79 7.04 -2.33
C HIS A 189 11.69 6.28 -1.58
N ILE A 190 10.47 6.79 -1.56
CA ILE A 190 9.36 6.20 -0.83
C ILE A 190 8.43 5.40 -1.75
N HIS A 191 7.69 4.46 -1.18
CA HIS A 191 6.59 3.78 -1.84
C HIS A 191 5.41 4.73 -2.12
N GLY A 192 5.15 5.63 -1.19
CA GLY A 192 4.11 6.66 -1.27
C GLY A 192 2.68 6.16 -0.99
N ASP A 193 2.48 4.84 -0.89
CA ASP A 193 1.23 4.20 -0.51
C ASP A 193 1.47 2.89 0.28
N ALA A 194 2.40 2.92 1.23
CA ALA A 194 2.76 1.78 2.05
C ALA A 194 1.64 1.43 3.03
N GLN A 195 0.90 0.37 2.73
CA GLN A 195 -0.23 -0.14 3.52
C GLN A 195 -0.47 -1.63 3.23
N GLU A 196 -1.22 -2.31 4.10
CA GLU A 196 -1.42 -3.76 4.02
C GLU A 196 -2.10 -4.24 2.73
N ARG A 197 -2.89 -3.42 2.06
CA ARG A 197 -3.49 -3.79 0.76
C ARG A 197 -2.45 -3.94 -0.35
N ASN A 198 -1.31 -3.23 -0.23
CA ASN A 198 -0.21 -3.24 -1.18
C ASN A 198 0.94 -4.17 -0.72
N ALA A 199 0.71 -4.94 0.33
CA ALA A 199 1.62 -5.93 0.89
C ALA A 199 1.03 -7.33 0.68
N LEU A 200 1.66 -8.17 -0.15
CA LEU A 200 1.19 -9.52 -0.46
C LEU A 200 1.90 -10.54 0.44
N TRP A 201 1.13 -11.43 1.05
CA TRP A 201 1.62 -12.49 1.94
C TRP A 201 1.37 -13.87 1.35
N THR A 202 2.40 -14.74 1.36
CA THR A 202 2.31 -16.12 0.84
C THR A 202 2.11 -17.16 1.94
N GLY A 203 2.21 -16.79 3.23
CA GLY A 203 2.04 -17.73 4.33
C GLY A 203 0.58 -18.08 4.60
N GLN A 204 0.36 -19.10 5.45
CA GLN A 204 -0.97 -19.53 5.82
C GLN A 204 -1.76 -18.44 6.56
N ALA A 205 -3.01 -18.22 6.16
CA ALA A 205 -4.02 -17.46 6.89
C ALA A 205 -4.86 -18.41 7.75
N LEU A 206 -5.52 -17.89 8.79
CA LEU A 206 -6.56 -18.63 9.50
C LEU A 206 -7.75 -18.85 8.55
N PRO A 207 -8.41 -20.02 8.60
CA PRO A 207 -9.68 -20.19 7.90
C PRO A 207 -10.66 -19.12 8.38
N GLU A 208 -11.38 -18.49 7.43
CA GLU A 208 -12.42 -17.53 7.77
C GLU A 208 -13.42 -18.18 8.73
N GLN A 209 -13.64 -17.59 9.91
CA GLN A 209 -14.75 -17.96 10.76
C GLN A 209 -16.05 -17.53 10.05
N ARG A 210 -16.69 -18.47 9.38
CA ARG A 210 -18.00 -18.24 8.78
C ARG A 210 -18.98 -17.84 9.86
N THR A 211 -19.56 -16.67 9.73
CA THR A 211 -20.71 -16.25 10.54
C THR A 211 -21.83 -17.27 10.34
N PRO A 212 -22.45 -17.86 11.40
CA PRO A 212 -23.54 -18.82 11.23
C PRO A 212 -24.73 -18.12 10.57
N GLY A 213 -25.05 -18.48 9.32
CA GLY A 213 -26.22 -17.93 8.62
C GLY A 213 -26.25 -18.07 7.10
N GLN A 214 -25.18 -18.38 6.43
CA GLN A 214 -25.21 -18.61 4.97
C GLN A 214 -25.08 -20.11 4.65
N ARG A 215 -26.21 -20.73 4.29
CA ARG A 215 -26.25 -22.10 3.74
C ARG A 215 -25.70 -22.11 2.31
N PRO A 216 -24.74 -22.99 1.96
CA PRO A 216 -24.38 -23.23 0.57
C PRO A 216 -25.39 -24.19 -0.08
N LEU A 217 -25.67 -23.98 -1.37
CA LEU A 217 -26.32 -25.00 -2.21
C LEU A 217 -25.39 -26.24 -2.28
N GLU A 218 -25.93 -27.35 -1.81
CA GLU A 218 -25.25 -28.64 -1.83
C GLU A 218 -25.05 -29.15 -3.26
N GLN A 219 -23.79 -29.33 -3.66
CA GLN A 219 -23.45 -30.34 -4.65
C GLN A 219 -23.06 -31.61 -3.91
N ARG A 220 -23.95 -32.61 -3.99
CA ARG A 220 -23.70 -33.98 -3.51
C ARG A 220 -22.63 -34.64 -4.38
N THR A 221 -21.52 -35.06 -3.79
CA THR A 221 -20.77 -36.22 -4.27
C THR A 221 -20.41 -37.10 -3.05
N SER A 222 -20.69 -38.36 -3.27
CA SER A 222 -20.62 -39.46 -2.31
C SER A 222 -19.20 -39.87 -1.89
N GLY A 223 -19.04 -40.10 -0.58
CA GLY A 223 -18.32 -41.24 -0.03
C GLY A 223 -16.81 -41.27 -0.08
N GLN A 224 -16.18 -41.01 1.07
CA GLN A 224 -15.22 -41.98 1.65
C GLN A 224 -14.84 -41.53 3.08
N GLN A 225 -15.04 -42.45 4.02
CA GLN A 225 -14.58 -42.35 5.41
C GLN A 225 -13.04 -42.37 5.42
N ALA A 226 -12.41 -41.39 6.09
CA ALA A 226 -11.02 -41.47 6.48
C ALA A 226 -10.89 -41.14 7.95
N SER A 227 -10.38 -42.13 8.65
CA SER A 227 -10.05 -42.25 10.08
C SER A 227 -9.26 -41.04 10.61
N GLY A 228 -9.61 -40.66 11.85
CA GLY A 228 -8.94 -39.60 12.60
C GLY A 228 -7.42 -39.77 12.73
N ARG A 229 -6.69 -38.83 12.19
CA ARG A 229 -5.34 -38.49 12.61
C ARG A 229 -5.35 -37.09 13.17
N GLN A 230 -5.10 -36.97 14.46
CA GLN A 230 -4.81 -35.69 15.09
C GLN A 230 -3.64 -35.02 14.35
N ALA A 231 -3.86 -33.81 13.89
CA ALA A 231 -2.80 -33.00 13.34
C ALA A 231 -1.71 -32.74 14.41
N PRO A 232 -0.42 -32.87 14.06
CA PRO A 232 0.67 -32.61 15.00
C PRO A 232 0.63 -31.13 15.42
N ARG A 233 0.72 -30.90 16.75
CA ARG A 233 0.95 -29.54 17.29
C ARG A 233 2.26 -29.01 16.69
N PRO A 234 2.29 -27.77 16.16
CA PRO A 234 3.52 -27.18 15.65
C PRO A 234 4.53 -27.07 16.80
N ALA A 235 5.72 -27.59 16.58
CA ALA A 235 6.85 -27.47 17.49
C ALA A 235 7.14 -25.98 17.76
N SER A 236 7.28 -25.64 19.04
CA SER A 236 7.65 -24.32 19.52
C SER A 236 8.97 -23.86 18.88
N GLY A 237 8.93 -22.78 18.07
CA GLY A 237 10.13 -22.10 17.59
C GLY A 237 10.23 -21.81 16.09
N GLN A 238 9.42 -22.42 15.23
CA GLN A 238 9.46 -22.11 13.81
C GLN A 238 8.68 -20.80 13.51
N LEU A 239 9.40 -19.78 13.01
CA LEU A 239 8.77 -18.60 12.45
C LEU A 239 7.77 -19.01 11.35
N PRO A 240 6.57 -18.40 11.31
CA PRO A 240 5.58 -18.74 10.28
C PRO A 240 6.22 -18.63 8.89
N SER A 241 6.16 -19.71 8.13
CA SER A 241 6.69 -19.79 6.78
C SER A 241 5.84 -18.95 5.83
N GLY A 242 6.17 -17.68 5.68
CA GLY A 242 5.52 -16.76 4.74
C GLY A 242 6.50 -15.70 4.25
N GLN A 243 6.28 -15.26 3.03
CA GLN A 243 7.07 -14.23 2.39
C GLN A 243 6.20 -13.04 2.05
N LEU A 244 6.71 -11.82 2.31
CA LEU A 244 6.06 -10.57 1.94
C LEU A 244 6.65 -10.03 0.64
N ALA A 245 5.77 -9.58 -0.25
CA ALA A 245 6.11 -8.76 -1.41
C ALA A 245 5.29 -7.47 -1.38
N VAL A 246 5.80 -6.41 -2.00
CA VAL A 246 5.09 -5.12 -2.12
C VAL A 246 4.78 -4.83 -3.58
N ILE A 247 3.62 -4.20 -3.82
CA ILE A 247 3.09 -3.89 -5.15
C ILE A 247 2.60 -2.45 -5.20
N ASP A 248 2.34 -1.95 -6.41
CA ASP A 248 1.67 -0.65 -6.65
C ASP A 248 2.54 0.56 -6.30
N PHE A 249 3.52 0.83 -7.15
CA PHE A 249 4.49 1.93 -7.01
C PHE A 249 4.05 3.24 -7.71
N GLU A 250 2.78 3.39 -8.10
CA GLU A 250 2.29 4.57 -8.83
C GLU A 250 2.45 5.90 -8.07
N ARG A 251 2.60 5.83 -6.73
CA ARG A 251 2.83 6.98 -5.85
C ARG A 251 4.29 7.11 -5.41
N SER A 252 5.15 6.24 -5.93
CA SER A 252 6.57 6.22 -5.61
C SER A 252 7.24 7.53 -6.07
N ARG A 253 8.07 8.10 -5.21
CA ARG A 253 8.77 9.37 -5.44
C ARG A 253 9.85 9.61 -4.40
N TYR A 254 10.62 10.66 -4.58
CA TYR A 254 11.45 11.18 -3.50
C TYR A 254 10.61 12.00 -2.51
N ALA A 255 10.66 11.61 -1.24
CA ALA A 255 10.01 12.30 -0.13
C ALA A 255 10.66 11.85 1.20
N PRO A 256 10.37 12.48 2.34
CA PRO A 256 10.82 11.95 3.62
C PRO A 256 10.31 10.55 3.92
N ALA A 257 11.20 9.66 4.36
CA ALA A 257 10.91 8.26 4.67
C ALA A 257 9.69 8.06 5.57
N VAL A 258 9.48 8.97 6.53
CA VAL A 258 8.37 8.93 7.49
C VAL A 258 6.98 8.99 6.82
N GLN A 259 6.88 9.48 5.58
CA GLN A 259 5.59 9.49 4.87
C GLN A 259 5.04 8.08 4.62
N ASP A 260 5.90 7.08 4.40
CA ASP A 260 5.48 5.69 4.24
C ASP A 260 4.92 5.06 5.52
N PHE A 261 5.17 5.66 6.69
CA PHE A 261 4.65 5.15 7.96
C PHE A 261 3.25 5.67 8.30
N VAL A 262 2.79 6.73 7.65
CA VAL A 262 1.54 7.43 7.99
C VAL A 262 0.33 6.49 7.91
N ARG A 263 0.17 5.75 6.82
CA ARG A 263 -0.99 4.87 6.62
C ARG A 263 -0.99 3.65 7.53
N LEU A 264 0.19 3.19 7.94
CA LEU A 264 0.34 2.15 8.94
C LEU A 264 -0.01 2.68 10.34
N ALA A 265 0.41 3.90 10.67
CA ALA A 265 0.09 4.57 11.94
C ALA A 265 -1.41 4.95 12.05
N CYS A 266 -2.03 5.35 10.94
CA CYS A 266 -3.47 5.66 10.89
C CYS A 266 -4.36 4.41 10.72
N GLY A 267 -3.79 3.24 10.58
CA GLY A 267 -4.49 1.98 10.33
C GLY A 267 -4.05 0.88 11.30
N PRO A 268 -3.32 -0.14 10.81
CA PRO A 268 -3.07 -1.37 11.57
C PRO A 268 -2.29 -1.18 12.87
N TRP A 269 -1.56 -0.09 13.08
CA TRP A 269 -0.81 0.12 14.32
C TRP A 269 -1.63 0.76 15.44
N GLN A 270 -2.85 1.25 15.18
CA GLN A 270 -3.62 2.02 16.17
C GLN A 270 -3.76 1.27 17.51
N ASP A 271 -4.23 0.02 17.47
CA ASP A 271 -4.44 -0.79 18.66
C ASP A 271 -3.49 -2.01 18.70
N ARG A 272 -2.50 -2.02 17.82
CA ARG A 272 -1.57 -3.13 17.61
C ARG A 272 -0.11 -2.66 17.71
N GLY A 273 0.28 -2.24 18.91
CA GLY A 273 1.67 -1.86 19.22
C GLY A 273 2.69 -2.98 18.93
N ASP A 274 2.25 -4.26 18.97
CA ASP A 274 3.06 -5.41 18.59
C ASP A 274 3.42 -5.42 17.10
N LEU A 275 2.52 -4.99 16.21
CA LEU A 275 2.78 -4.88 14.77
C LEU A 275 3.74 -3.72 14.48
N ARG A 276 3.55 -2.59 15.15
CA ARG A 276 4.47 -1.45 15.07
C ARG A 276 5.89 -1.83 15.52
N ALA A 277 6.00 -2.50 16.68
CA ALA A 277 7.28 -2.97 17.19
C ALA A 277 7.95 -3.95 16.22
N ALA A 278 7.19 -4.90 15.66
CA ALA A 278 7.67 -5.83 14.66
C ALA A 278 8.16 -5.13 13.39
N PHE A 279 7.44 -4.12 12.92
CA PHE A 279 7.83 -3.32 11.76
C PHE A 279 9.16 -2.61 11.99
N PHE A 280 9.33 -1.86 13.09
CA PHE A 280 10.56 -1.13 13.37
C PHE A 280 11.74 -2.06 13.68
N HIS A 281 11.48 -3.24 14.24
CA HIS A 281 12.49 -4.30 14.33
C HIS A 281 13.02 -4.68 12.94
N GLY A 282 12.12 -4.87 11.96
CA GLY A 282 12.49 -5.16 10.57
C GLY A 282 13.12 -3.96 9.85
N TYR A 283 12.64 -2.76 10.12
CA TYR A 283 13.18 -1.51 9.57
C TYR A 283 14.60 -1.20 10.08
N GLY A 284 14.99 -1.83 11.19
CA GLY A 284 16.36 -1.77 11.73
C GLY A 284 16.70 -0.54 12.56
N ARG A 285 15.73 0.36 12.80
CA ARG A 285 15.86 1.49 13.73
C ARG A 285 14.49 2.02 14.17
N PRO A 286 14.37 2.65 15.33
CA PRO A 286 13.19 3.41 15.71
C PRO A 286 13.06 4.70 14.89
N LEU A 287 11.95 5.41 15.10
CA LEU A 287 11.78 6.78 14.61
C LEU A 287 12.82 7.71 15.25
N THR A 288 13.36 8.65 14.48
CA THR A 288 14.11 9.79 15.01
C THR A 288 13.18 10.78 15.72
N ASP A 289 13.71 11.74 16.46
CA ASP A 289 12.92 12.78 17.11
C ASP A 289 12.12 13.61 16.12
N ALA A 290 12.75 13.98 14.99
CA ALA A 290 12.07 14.70 13.92
C ALA A 290 10.93 13.86 13.28
N GLU A 291 11.15 12.58 13.07
CA GLU A 291 10.12 11.67 12.54
C GLU A 291 8.98 11.46 13.53
N ARG A 292 9.26 11.37 14.85
CA ARG A 292 8.21 11.31 15.89
C ARG A 292 7.34 12.56 15.91
N GLN A 293 7.93 13.72 15.70
CA GLN A 293 7.18 14.98 15.61
C GLN A 293 6.42 15.12 14.29
N ALA A 294 7.00 14.67 13.17
CA ALA A 294 6.40 14.79 11.86
C ALA A 294 5.22 13.84 11.64
N LEU A 295 5.27 12.62 12.19
CA LEU A 295 4.29 11.58 11.90
C LEU A 295 2.85 11.97 12.25
N PRO A 296 2.53 12.53 13.43
CA PRO A 296 1.19 13.03 13.73
C PRO A 296 0.77 14.21 12.85
N CYS A 297 1.71 15.07 12.46
CA CYS A 297 1.43 16.17 11.54
C CYS A 297 1.04 15.66 10.15
N LEU A 298 1.82 14.73 9.61
CA LEU A 298 1.55 14.09 8.33
C LEU A 298 0.25 13.29 8.35
N ALA A 299 -0.08 12.66 9.50
CA ALA A 299 -1.35 11.99 9.70
C ALA A 299 -2.54 12.95 9.65
N ALA A 300 -2.41 14.16 10.23
CA ALA A 300 -3.44 15.19 10.15
C ALA A 300 -3.64 15.69 8.70
N LEU A 301 -2.56 15.87 7.95
CA LEU A 301 -2.62 16.27 6.54
C LEU A 301 -3.21 15.15 5.66
N ASP A 302 -2.81 13.88 5.85
CA ASP A 302 -3.43 12.73 5.16
C ASP A 302 -4.92 12.62 5.50
N ALA A 303 -5.31 12.85 6.74
CA ALA A 303 -6.71 12.83 7.16
C ALA A 303 -7.54 13.95 6.48
N ALA A 304 -7.01 15.16 6.40
CA ALA A 304 -7.66 16.26 5.67
C ALA A 304 -7.83 15.93 4.18
N SER A 305 -6.80 15.37 3.55
CA SER A 305 -6.87 14.87 2.17
C SER A 305 -7.93 13.76 2.01
N CYS A 306 -8.04 12.84 2.98
CA CYS A 306 -9.07 11.79 2.97
C CYS A 306 -10.49 12.37 2.99
N LEU A 307 -10.72 13.41 3.80
CA LEU A 307 -12.03 14.06 3.93
C LEU A 307 -12.38 14.92 2.71
N ALA A 308 -11.37 15.49 2.05
CA ALA A 308 -11.55 16.22 0.80
C ALA A 308 -11.81 15.31 -0.41
N TYR A 309 -11.20 14.11 -0.42
CA TYR A 309 -11.28 13.19 -1.54
C TYR A 309 -12.43 12.18 -1.42
N GLY A 310 -12.62 11.60 -0.23
CA GLY A 310 -13.50 10.46 0.00
C GLY A 310 -14.95 10.70 -0.44
N PRO A 311 -15.60 11.78 -0.02
CA PRO A 311 -16.99 12.08 -0.40
C PRO A 311 -17.18 12.24 -1.91
N ASP A 312 -16.30 12.99 -2.58
CA ASP A 312 -16.38 13.26 -4.02
C ASP A 312 -16.28 11.99 -4.88
N HIS A 313 -15.66 10.94 -4.32
CA HIS A 313 -15.44 9.66 -5.02
C HIS A 313 -16.25 8.50 -4.45
N GLY A 314 -17.14 8.75 -3.48
CA GLY A 314 -17.93 7.70 -2.81
C GLY A 314 -17.07 6.74 -1.99
N GLU A 315 -15.89 7.17 -1.53
CA GLU A 315 -14.93 6.38 -0.78
C GLU A 315 -15.19 6.46 0.73
N HIS A 316 -16.25 5.79 1.19
CA HIS A 316 -16.67 5.83 2.59
C HIS A 316 -15.57 5.39 3.58
N ASP A 317 -14.78 4.36 3.23
CA ASP A 317 -13.69 3.87 4.08
C ASP A 317 -12.56 4.89 4.22
N VAL A 318 -12.27 5.64 3.14
CA VAL A 318 -11.29 6.73 3.13
C VAL A 318 -11.77 7.86 4.04
N THR A 319 -13.02 8.28 3.87
CA THR A 319 -13.66 9.30 4.72
C THR A 319 -13.64 8.89 6.19
N ALA A 320 -14.08 7.67 6.50
CA ALA A 320 -14.10 7.13 7.87
C ALA A 320 -12.69 7.08 8.49
N ARG A 321 -11.65 6.72 7.70
CA ARG A 321 -10.25 6.77 8.16
C ARG A 321 -9.83 8.19 8.52
N GLY A 322 -10.15 9.18 7.70
CA GLY A 322 -9.86 10.58 7.97
C GLY A 322 -10.48 11.06 9.27
N LEU A 323 -11.78 10.78 9.47
CA LEU A 323 -12.52 11.15 10.70
C LEU A 323 -11.91 10.50 11.94
N ARG A 324 -11.63 9.19 11.92
CA ARG A 324 -11.00 8.48 13.04
C ARG A 324 -9.62 9.03 13.38
N THR A 325 -8.82 9.34 12.35
CA THR A 325 -7.47 9.88 12.55
C THR A 325 -7.52 11.25 13.23
N LEU A 326 -8.38 12.17 12.78
CA LEU A 326 -8.53 13.48 13.41
C LEU A 326 -9.07 13.38 14.84
N ALA A 327 -10.08 12.54 15.08
CA ALA A 327 -10.62 12.33 16.44
C ALA A 327 -9.53 11.82 17.40
N ARG A 328 -8.67 10.91 16.95
CA ARG A 328 -7.54 10.41 17.75
C ARG A 328 -6.51 11.50 18.04
N LEU A 329 -6.18 12.31 17.04
CA LEU A 329 -5.24 13.43 17.21
C LEU A 329 -5.75 14.53 18.13
N GLU A 330 -7.06 14.78 18.16
CA GLU A 330 -7.69 15.72 19.12
C GLU A 330 -7.58 15.21 20.56
N ASN A 331 -7.73 13.89 20.78
CA ASN A 331 -7.79 13.27 22.10
C ASN A 331 -6.42 12.86 22.66
N SER A 332 -5.36 12.93 21.86
CA SER A 332 -4.03 12.48 22.26
C SER A 332 -3.07 13.66 22.37
N ALA A 333 -2.16 13.61 23.35
CA ALA A 333 -0.94 14.42 23.25
C ALA A 333 -0.16 13.95 22.00
N TRP A 334 0.39 14.89 21.21
CA TRP A 334 1.06 14.59 19.94
C TRP A 334 2.15 13.51 20.09
N GLY A 335 2.82 13.43 21.24
CA GLY A 335 3.82 12.41 21.53
C GLY A 335 3.29 10.99 21.76
N THR A 336 1.99 10.80 21.94
CA THR A 336 1.36 9.49 22.18
C THR A 336 0.64 8.94 20.96
N PHE A 337 0.69 9.65 19.83
CA PHE A 337 0.05 9.20 18.59
C PHE A 337 0.72 7.95 17.99
N VAL A 338 1.99 7.70 18.31
CA VAL A 338 2.79 6.60 17.75
C VAL A 338 3.25 5.65 18.85
#